data_b334f3dbd45328a3ac5269fb9091fab5
#
_entry.id   b334f3dbd45328a3ac5269fb9091fab5
#
_cell.length_a   1.000
_cell.length_b   1.000
_cell.length_c   1.000
_cell.angle_alpha   90.00
_cell.angle_beta   90.00
_cell.angle_gamma   90.00
#
_symmetry.space_group_name_H-M   'P 1'
#
loop_
_entity.id
_entity.type
_entity.pdbx_description
1 polymer ?
#
loop_
_entity_poly.entity_id
_entity_poly.type
_entity_poly.pdbx_seq_one_letter_code
_entity_poly.pdbx_strand_id
1 'polypeptide(L)'
;MTIEVAPAHDFDEMATMFAPKKPDSSVCWCLSWRLSSKENRELRGTQRADKVRELCARDLAPGVLAHIDGEVAGWAGIAPRAELHPFAHSKRIPHVDDLPVWTLWCIRVRPGFRKQGITDALIEGAVDYARASGAPAVESYPVDNRGERVDLTMAFVGTRSMFERAGFAKVADTDSVSGGFPRIVMRRMLD
;
A
#
# COMPACT_ATOMS: atom_id res chain seq x y z
N MET A 1 22.02 10.45 -6.87
CA MET A 1 20.95 9.69 -6.17
C MET A 1 19.73 9.73 -7.07
N THR A 2 19.42 8.61 -7.70
CA THR A 2 18.25 8.44 -8.57
C THR A 2 17.26 7.53 -7.85
N ILE A 3 16.00 7.96 -7.75
CA ILE A 3 14.91 7.13 -7.23
C ILE A 3 14.15 6.58 -8.44
N GLU A 4 14.08 5.26 -8.56
CA GLU A 4 13.31 4.57 -9.59
C GLU A 4 12.19 3.78 -8.92
N VAL A 5 10.98 3.79 -9.52
CA VAL A 5 9.84 3.02 -9.01
C VAL A 5 9.34 2.11 -10.12
N ALA A 6 9.20 0.82 -9.82
CA ALA A 6 8.80 -0.20 -10.77
C ALA A 6 7.79 -1.20 -10.15
N PRO A 7 6.95 -1.87 -10.97
CA PRO A 7 6.09 -2.95 -10.51
C PRO A 7 6.89 -4.08 -9.86
N ALA A 8 6.39 -4.61 -8.75
CA ALA A 8 7.07 -5.60 -7.92
C ALA A 8 6.87 -7.04 -8.45
N HIS A 9 7.53 -7.38 -9.54
CA HIS A 9 7.50 -8.72 -10.12
C HIS A 9 8.59 -9.65 -9.58
N ASP A 10 9.65 -9.10 -8.96
CA ASP A 10 10.74 -9.87 -8.39
C ASP A 10 10.44 -10.23 -6.93
N PHE A 11 10.35 -11.54 -6.66
CA PHE A 11 10.11 -12.03 -5.30
C PHE A 11 11.29 -11.78 -4.35
N ASP A 12 12.54 -11.84 -4.84
CA ASP A 12 13.73 -11.66 -3.98
C ASP A 12 13.84 -10.20 -3.52
N GLU A 13 13.45 -9.26 -4.35
CA GLU A 13 13.32 -7.85 -3.97
C GLU A 13 12.20 -7.66 -2.92
N MET A 14 11.05 -8.33 -3.10
CA MET A 14 9.97 -8.35 -2.10
C MET A 14 10.46 -8.99 -0.78
N ALA A 15 11.25 -10.04 -0.84
CA ALA A 15 11.84 -10.67 0.33
C ALA A 15 12.81 -9.70 1.05
N THR A 16 13.55 -8.88 0.32
CA THR A 16 14.39 -7.82 0.91
C THR A 16 13.58 -6.83 1.75
N MET A 17 12.32 -6.57 1.38
CA MET A 17 11.41 -5.70 2.14
C MET A 17 10.76 -6.39 3.35
N PHE A 18 10.42 -7.67 3.23
CA PHE A 18 9.43 -8.31 4.12
C PHE A 18 9.89 -9.58 4.80
N ALA A 19 10.95 -10.25 4.32
CA ALA A 19 11.36 -11.51 4.88
C ALA A 19 11.72 -11.38 6.37
N PRO A 20 11.21 -12.27 7.22
CA PRO A 20 11.57 -12.31 8.63
C PRO A 20 13.00 -12.83 8.80
N LYS A 21 13.66 -12.43 9.89
CA LYS A 21 14.99 -12.95 10.24
C LYS A 21 14.99 -14.47 10.47
N LYS A 22 13.86 -15.01 10.97
CA LYS A 22 13.65 -16.45 11.13
C LYS A 22 12.61 -16.89 10.11
N PRO A 23 12.92 -17.81 9.18
CA PRO A 23 12.05 -18.19 8.06
C PRO A 23 10.64 -18.61 8.48
N ASP A 24 10.50 -19.30 9.62
CA ASP A 24 9.21 -19.78 10.11
C ASP A 24 8.36 -18.74 10.83
N SER A 25 8.88 -17.52 11.01
CA SER A 25 8.13 -16.44 11.64
C SER A 25 7.01 -15.96 10.74
N SER A 26 5.80 -15.91 11.28
CA SER A 26 4.65 -15.34 10.59
C SER A 26 4.73 -13.81 10.65
N VAL A 27 5.11 -13.19 9.53
CA VAL A 27 5.04 -11.73 9.33
C VAL A 27 3.98 -11.39 8.30
N CYS A 28 3.58 -10.13 8.22
CA CYS A 28 2.48 -9.68 7.37
C CYS A 28 2.69 -9.95 5.87
N TRP A 29 3.92 -9.79 5.36
CA TRP A 29 4.22 -9.82 3.93
C TRP A 29 3.29 -8.89 3.09
N CYS A 30 2.77 -7.84 3.71
CA CYS A 30 1.76 -6.94 3.14
C CYS A 30 0.47 -7.63 2.65
N LEU A 31 0.14 -8.81 3.20
CA LEU A 31 -1.03 -9.61 2.81
C LEU A 31 -2.29 -9.32 3.63
N SER A 32 -2.18 -8.67 4.80
CA SER A 32 -3.31 -8.49 5.73
C SER A 32 -4.51 -7.76 5.12
N TRP A 33 -4.28 -6.89 4.13
CA TRP A 33 -5.33 -6.16 3.42
C TRP A 33 -5.75 -6.81 2.09
N ARG A 34 -5.07 -7.90 1.70
CA ARG A 34 -5.44 -8.71 0.54
C ARG A 34 -6.36 -9.87 0.90
N LEU A 35 -6.05 -10.51 2.01
CA LEU A 35 -6.66 -11.75 2.42
C LEU A 35 -7.88 -11.52 3.31
N SER A 36 -8.84 -12.42 3.24
CA SER A 36 -9.90 -12.52 4.24
C SER A 36 -9.33 -12.84 5.63
N SER A 37 -10.12 -12.59 6.67
CA SER A 37 -9.72 -12.94 8.05
C SER A 37 -9.46 -14.44 8.22
N LYS A 38 -10.14 -15.31 7.45
CA LYS A 38 -9.92 -16.76 7.45
C LYS A 38 -8.55 -17.08 6.86
N GLU A 39 -8.27 -16.64 5.65
CA GLU A 39 -6.99 -16.86 4.97
C GLU A 39 -5.80 -16.31 5.77
N ASN A 40 -5.95 -15.11 6.38
CA ASN A 40 -4.91 -14.52 7.23
C ASN A 40 -4.57 -15.39 8.45
N ARG A 41 -5.53 -16.15 8.98
CA ARG A 41 -5.29 -17.09 10.09
C ARG A 41 -4.68 -18.41 9.62
N GLU A 42 -5.06 -18.87 8.44
CA GLU A 42 -4.63 -20.16 7.88
C GLU A 42 -3.21 -20.13 7.33
N LEU A 43 -2.85 -19.06 6.58
CA LEU A 43 -1.51 -18.90 6.02
C LEU A 43 -0.49 -18.55 7.09
N ARG A 44 0.47 -19.44 7.32
CA ARG A 44 1.51 -19.29 8.35
C ARG A 44 2.90 -19.51 7.78
N GLY A 45 3.90 -18.91 8.46
CA GLY A 45 5.31 -19.09 8.14
C GLY A 45 5.61 -18.88 6.65
N THR A 46 6.24 -19.85 6.02
CA THR A 46 6.66 -19.81 4.61
C THR A 46 5.50 -19.71 3.63
N GLN A 47 4.30 -20.20 3.96
CA GLN A 47 3.13 -20.12 3.09
C GLN A 47 2.76 -18.68 2.69
N ARG A 48 3.07 -17.70 3.56
CA ARG A 48 2.85 -16.28 3.22
C ARG A 48 3.85 -15.79 2.17
N ALA A 49 5.10 -16.23 2.26
CA ALA A 49 6.12 -15.94 1.25
C ALA A 49 5.75 -16.58 -0.10
N ASP A 50 5.28 -17.83 -0.09
CA ASP A 50 4.83 -18.53 -1.32
C ASP A 50 3.66 -17.79 -1.96
N LYS A 51 2.71 -17.30 -1.17
CA LYS A 51 1.61 -16.47 -1.67
C LYS A 51 2.10 -15.17 -2.32
N VAL A 52 3.11 -14.51 -1.76
CA VAL A 52 3.71 -13.31 -2.38
C VAL A 52 4.42 -13.67 -3.68
N ARG A 53 5.12 -14.82 -3.74
CA ARG A 53 5.77 -15.30 -4.97
C ARG A 53 4.74 -15.51 -6.09
N GLU A 54 3.59 -16.11 -5.79
CA GLU A 54 2.48 -16.23 -6.73
C GLU A 54 1.98 -14.86 -7.22
N LEU A 55 1.86 -13.88 -6.31
CA LEU A 55 1.40 -12.54 -6.67
C LEU A 55 2.41 -11.80 -7.57
N CYS A 56 3.72 -11.95 -7.31
CA CYS A 56 4.77 -11.35 -8.15
C CYS A 56 4.79 -11.94 -9.57
N ALA A 57 4.41 -13.20 -9.73
CA ALA A 57 4.37 -13.89 -11.03
C ALA A 57 3.13 -13.55 -11.88
N ARG A 58 2.16 -12.80 -11.34
CA ARG A 58 0.96 -12.38 -12.09
C ARG A 58 1.28 -11.23 -13.05
N ASP A 59 0.42 -11.03 -14.07
CA ASP A 59 0.48 -9.86 -14.97
C ASP A 59 0.36 -8.55 -14.20
N LEU A 60 -0.54 -8.51 -13.20
CA LEU A 60 -0.61 -7.40 -12.24
C LEU A 60 0.22 -7.72 -11.00
N ALA A 61 1.32 -6.99 -10.84
CA ALA A 61 2.16 -7.05 -9.65
C ALA A 61 1.39 -6.63 -8.38
N PRO A 62 1.77 -7.13 -7.18
CA PRO A 62 1.08 -6.80 -5.94
C PRO A 62 1.23 -5.34 -5.48
N GLY A 63 2.06 -4.57 -6.14
CA GLY A 63 2.39 -3.20 -5.84
C GLY A 63 3.63 -2.74 -6.56
N VAL A 64 4.30 -1.71 -6.04
CA VAL A 64 5.53 -1.16 -6.61
C VAL A 64 6.66 -1.12 -5.60
N LEU A 65 7.90 -1.25 -6.08
CA LEU A 65 9.14 -1.09 -5.31
C LEU A 65 9.87 0.17 -5.74
N ALA A 66 10.41 0.89 -4.78
CA ALA A 66 11.33 2.00 -5.03
C ALA A 66 12.77 1.53 -4.83
N HIS A 67 13.64 1.94 -5.74
CA HIS A 67 15.07 1.69 -5.71
C HIS A 67 15.83 3.01 -5.61
N ILE A 68 16.93 3.01 -4.86
CA ILE A 68 17.94 4.08 -4.88
C ILE A 68 19.25 3.47 -5.38
N ASP A 69 19.75 3.98 -6.48
CA ASP A 69 20.99 3.53 -7.11
C ASP A 69 21.04 1.99 -7.25
N GLY A 70 19.89 1.39 -7.62
CA GLY A 70 19.70 -0.06 -7.81
C GLY A 70 19.42 -0.87 -6.53
N GLU A 71 19.40 -0.26 -5.36
CA GLU A 71 19.09 -0.94 -4.10
C GLU A 71 17.62 -0.74 -3.69
N VAL A 72 16.92 -1.82 -3.33
CA VAL A 72 15.52 -1.76 -2.85
C VAL A 72 15.45 -0.88 -1.60
N ALA A 73 14.69 0.19 -1.67
CA ALA A 73 14.60 1.22 -0.64
C ALA A 73 13.20 1.32 -0.01
N GLY A 74 12.14 0.95 -0.76
CA GLY A 74 10.78 1.09 -0.28
C GLY A 74 9.75 0.30 -1.08
N TRP A 75 8.54 0.26 -0.55
CA TRP A 75 7.39 -0.48 -1.06
C TRP A 75 6.11 0.34 -0.96
N ALA A 76 5.25 0.23 -1.98
CA ALA A 76 3.86 0.64 -1.91
C ALA A 76 2.94 -0.48 -2.42
N GLY A 77 2.01 -0.92 -1.57
CA GLY A 77 0.99 -1.89 -1.92
C GLY A 77 -0.18 -1.22 -2.63
N ILE A 78 -0.40 -1.57 -3.89
CA ILE A 78 -1.50 -1.05 -4.70
C ILE A 78 -2.09 -2.16 -5.57
N ALA A 79 -3.43 -2.19 -5.69
CA ALA A 79 -4.15 -3.13 -6.55
C ALA A 79 -5.60 -2.66 -6.76
N PRO A 80 -6.35 -3.27 -7.70
CA PRO A 80 -7.80 -3.11 -7.78
C PRO A 80 -8.45 -3.35 -6.43
N ARG A 81 -9.33 -2.44 -5.97
CA ARG A 81 -10.03 -2.57 -4.69
C ARG A 81 -10.75 -3.90 -4.54
N ALA A 82 -11.28 -4.43 -5.63
CA ALA A 82 -12.00 -5.71 -5.66
C ALA A 82 -11.11 -6.91 -5.26
N GLU A 83 -9.79 -6.83 -5.45
CA GLU A 83 -8.82 -7.87 -5.02
C GLU A 83 -8.40 -7.75 -3.56
N LEU A 84 -8.82 -6.71 -2.87
CA LEU A 84 -8.44 -6.41 -1.50
C LEU A 84 -9.63 -6.71 -0.58
N HIS A 85 -9.74 -7.96 -0.14
CA HIS A 85 -10.91 -8.47 0.56
C HIS A 85 -11.43 -7.55 1.70
N PRO A 86 -10.59 -7.02 2.62
CA PRO A 86 -11.07 -6.14 3.67
C PRO A 86 -11.63 -4.80 3.16
N PHE A 87 -11.11 -4.27 2.05
CA PHE A 87 -11.62 -3.00 1.48
C PHE A 87 -12.84 -3.24 0.57
N ALA A 88 -12.87 -4.34 -0.17
CA ALA A 88 -14.01 -4.72 -1.01
C ALA A 88 -15.29 -4.95 -0.17
N HIS A 89 -15.13 -5.41 1.09
CA HIS A 89 -16.24 -5.78 1.98
C HIS A 89 -16.30 -4.92 3.27
N SER A 90 -15.64 -3.77 3.30
CA SER A 90 -15.58 -2.92 4.49
C SER A 90 -16.94 -2.29 4.78
N LYS A 91 -17.37 -2.39 6.05
CA LYS A 91 -18.50 -1.61 6.58
C LYS A 91 -18.07 -0.25 7.13
N ARG A 92 -16.76 -0.07 7.40
CA ARG A 92 -16.22 1.15 8.02
C ARG A 92 -15.63 2.13 7.01
N ILE A 93 -15.21 1.62 5.85
CA ILE A 93 -14.68 2.42 4.75
C ILE A 93 -15.67 2.31 3.60
N PRO A 94 -16.45 3.36 3.31
CA PRO A 94 -17.52 3.30 2.32
C PRO A 94 -16.97 3.15 0.90
N HIS A 95 -17.75 2.55 0.03
CA HIS A 95 -17.61 2.74 -1.41
C HIS A 95 -18.22 4.11 -1.74
N VAL A 96 -17.44 4.99 -2.35
CA VAL A 96 -17.88 6.34 -2.69
C VAL A 96 -18.87 6.31 -3.87
N ASP A 97 -18.59 5.41 -4.83
CA ASP A 97 -19.36 5.16 -6.03
C ASP A 97 -19.00 3.78 -6.63
N ASP A 98 -19.49 3.49 -7.84
CA ASP A 98 -19.26 2.22 -8.55
C ASP A 98 -18.00 2.20 -9.43
N LEU A 99 -17.15 3.22 -9.37
CA LEU A 99 -15.89 3.23 -10.11
C LEU A 99 -14.99 2.06 -9.67
N PRO A 100 -14.37 1.32 -10.61
CA PRO A 100 -13.43 0.24 -10.33
C PRO A 100 -12.07 0.80 -9.91
N VAL A 101 -12.05 1.49 -8.77
CA VAL A 101 -10.86 2.16 -8.24
C VAL A 101 -9.78 1.17 -7.84
N TRP A 102 -8.54 1.61 -7.92
CA TRP A 102 -7.42 0.95 -7.27
C TRP A 102 -7.19 1.52 -5.88
N THR A 103 -6.67 0.71 -4.98
CA THR A 103 -6.40 1.12 -3.60
C THR A 103 -4.92 1.02 -3.29
N LEU A 104 -4.36 2.13 -2.82
CA LEU A 104 -3.02 2.22 -2.23
C LEU A 104 -3.18 2.08 -0.71
N TRP A 105 -2.73 0.94 -0.13
CA TRP A 105 -3.05 0.61 1.27
C TRP A 105 -1.86 0.53 2.22
N CYS A 106 -0.64 0.45 1.70
CA CYS A 106 0.54 0.30 2.53
C CYS A 106 1.72 0.99 1.88
N ILE A 107 2.46 1.78 2.66
CA ILE A 107 3.73 2.37 2.23
C ILE A 107 4.78 2.04 3.30
N ARG A 108 5.92 1.53 2.89
CA ARG A 108 7.06 1.24 3.76
C ARG A 108 8.36 1.70 3.14
N VAL A 109 9.20 2.35 3.94
CA VAL A 109 10.56 2.73 3.58
C VAL A 109 11.52 2.00 4.52
N ARG A 110 12.54 1.36 3.96
CA ARG A 110 13.56 0.64 4.74
C ARG A 110 14.33 1.62 5.66
N PRO A 111 14.71 1.17 6.86
CA PRO A 111 15.67 1.92 7.68
C PRO A 111 16.93 2.25 6.84
N GLY A 112 17.49 3.43 7.01
CA GLY A 112 18.63 3.89 6.20
C GLY A 112 18.25 4.70 4.95
N PHE A 113 17.07 4.48 4.40
CA PHE A 113 16.55 5.20 3.22
C PHE A 113 15.49 6.26 3.55
N ARG A 114 15.21 6.49 4.83
CA ARG A 114 14.20 7.47 5.27
C ARG A 114 14.65 8.91 5.04
N LYS A 115 13.67 9.83 4.90
CA LYS A 115 13.90 11.27 4.68
C LYS A 115 14.61 11.63 3.37
N GLN A 116 14.51 10.78 2.36
CA GLN A 116 15.09 10.95 1.03
C GLN A 116 14.03 11.08 -0.08
N GLY A 117 12.78 11.44 0.25
CA GLY A 117 11.71 11.62 -0.74
C GLY A 117 11.05 10.33 -1.25
N ILE A 118 11.45 9.15 -0.74
CA ILE A 118 10.97 7.85 -1.23
C ILE A 118 9.46 7.69 -1.09
N THR A 119 8.87 8.21 -0.01
CA THR A 119 7.41 8.10 0.19
C THR A 119 6.63 8.81 -0.91
N ASP A 120 7.04 10.01 -1.28
CA ASP A 120 6.39 10.79 -2.34
C ASP A 120 6.60 10.09 -3.69
N ALA A 121 7.81 9.59 -3.97
CA ALA A 121 8.09 8.80 -5.18
C ALA A 121 7.26 7.51 -5.25
N LEU A 122 7.07 6.80 -4.13
CA LEU A 122 6.23 5.60 -4.08
C LEU A 122 4.76 5.90 -4.34
N ILE A 123 4.23 7.02 -3.85
CA ILE A 123 2.83 7.43 -4.12
C ILE A 123 2.67 7.72 -5.62
N GLU A 124 3.55 8.53 -6.21
CA GLU A 124 3.49 8.84 -7.65
C GLU A 124 3.70 7.58 -8.50
N GLY A 125 4.70 6.75 -8.20
CA GLY A 125 4.94 5.50 -8.95
C GLY A 125 3.78 4.50 -8.84
N ALA A 126 3.09 4.44 -7.69
CA ALA A 126 1.88 3.64 -7.53
C ALA A 126 0.73 4.18 -8.38
N VAL A 127 0.56 5.50 -8.44
CA VAL A 127 -0.43 6.17 -9.30
C VAL A 127 -0.13 5.91 -10.78
N ASP A 128 1.13 6.02 -11.20
CA ASP A 128 1.53 5.77 -12.58
C ASP A 128 1.34 4.30 -12.98
N TYR A 129 1.64 3.38 -12.07
CA TYR A 129 1.37 1.95 -12.28
C TYR A 129 -0.13 1.66 -12.45
N ALA A 130 -0.98 2.24 -11.59
CA ALA A 130 -2.42 2.10 -11.70
C ALA A 130 -2.95 2.69 -13.02
N ARG A 131 -2.46 3.88 -13.42
CA ARG A 131 -2.81 4.52 -14.69
C ARG A 131 -2.43 3.65 -15.90
N ALA A 132 -1.20 3.15 -15.93
CA ALA A 132 -0.72 2.25 -16.98
C ALA A 132 -1.52 0.94 -17.06
N SER A 133 -2.12 0.52 -15.95
CA SER A 133 -3.00 -0.65 -15.85
C SER A 133 -4.47 -0.34 -16.13
N GLY A 134 -4.82 0.88 -16.56
CA GLY A 134 -6.18 1.28 -16.93
C GLY A 134 -7.12 1.60 -15.76
N ALA A 135 -6.58 1.88 -14.57
CA ALA A 135 -7.40 2.31 -13.43
C ALA A 135 -8.02 3.69 -13.69
N PRO A 136 -9.30 3.92 -13.41
CA PRO A 136 -9.93 5.24 -13.55
C PRO A 136 -9.58 6.19 -12.41
N ALA A 137 -9.22 5.66 -11.25
CA ALA A 137 -8.84 6.42 -10.07
C ALA A 137 -8.07 5.56 -9.06
N VAL A 138 -7.28 6.23 -8.21
CA VAL A 138 -6.65 5.61 -7.03
C VAL A 138 -7.28 6.19 -5.77
N GLU A 139 -7.64 5.32 -4.84
CA GLU A 139 -8.05 5.67 -3.48
C GLU A 139 -7.00 5.26 -2.47
N SER A 140 -6.96 5.98 -1.37
CA SER A 140 -6.19 5.64 -0.18
C SER A 140 -6.95 6.07 1.07
N TYR A 141 -6.57 5.49 2.22
CA TYR A 141 -7.28 5.70 3.49
C TYR A 141 -6.33 6.20 4.58
N PRO A 142 -5.68 7.38 4.37
CA PRO A 142 -4.78 7.96 5.35
C PRO A 142 -5.52 8.43 6.61
N VAL A 143 -4.76 8.69 7.67
CA VAL A 143 -5.29 9.36 8.85
C VAL A 143 -5.37 10.86 8.62
N ASP A 144 -6.47 11.47 9.08
CA ASP A 144 -6.62 12.93 9.18
C ASP A 144 -6.13 13.38 10.56
N ASN A 145 -4.82 13.56 10.68
CA ASN A 145 -4.17 13.94 11.93
C ASN A 145 -4.19 15.45 12.21
N ARG A 146 -4.81 16.25 11.34
CA ARG A 146 -4.97 17.72 11.51
C ARG A 146 -3.68 18.46 11.83
N GLY A 147 -2.55 17.95 11.30
CA GLY A 147 -1.22 18.50 11.57
C GLY A 147 -0.61 18.04 12.90
N GLU A 148 -1.31 17.28 13.72
CA GLU A 148 -0.78 16.74 14.97
C GLU A 148 0.18 15.56 14.71
N ARG A 149 1.03 15.28 15.69
CA ARG A 149 1.94 14.13 15.61
C ARG A 149 1.18 12.81 15.70
N VAL A 150 1.44 11.90 14.79
CA VAL A 150 0.87 10.56 14.79
C VAL A 150 2.00 9.50 14.74
N ASP A 151 1.77 8.37 15.39
CA ASP A 151 2.65 7.21 15.24
C ASP A 151 2.56 6.67 13.81
N LEU A 152 3.69 6.67 13.10
CA LEU A 152 3.74 6.24 11.69
C LEU A 152 3.43 4.75 11.52
N THR A 153 3.64 3.92 12.54
CA THR A 153 3.25 2.51 12.51
C THR A 153 1.73 2.36 12.50
N MET A 154 1.04 3.20 13.26
CA MET A 154 -0.42 3.23 13.31
C MET A 154 -1.02 3.93 12.08
N ALA A 155 -0.32 4.92 11.53
CA ALA A 155 -0.72 5.61 10.30
C ALA A 155 -0.52 4.78 9.03
N PHE A 156 0.18 3.67 9.07
CA PHE A 156 0.76 2.74 8.09
C PHE A 156 0.64 3.08 6.59
N VAL A 157 -0.40 3.76 6.11
CA VAL A 157 -0.46 4.28 4.74
C VAL A 157 -0.03 5.75 4.66
N GLY A 158 -0.05 6.47 5.78
CA GLY A 158 0.36 7.87 5.85
C GLY A 158 -0.73 8.81 6.34
N THR A 159 -0.50 10.12 6.16
CA THR A 159 -1.37 11.18 6.62
C THR A 159 -2.05 11.89 5.45
N ARG A 160 -3.15 12.57 5.73
CA ARG A 160 -3.90 13.40 4.77
C ARG A 160 -2.97 14.33 3.97
N SER A 161 -2.10 15.06 4.64
CA SER A 161 -1.20 16.03 3.99
C SER A 161 -0.23 15.41 2.98
N MET A 162 0.19 14.14 3.19
CA MET A 162 1.03 13.43 2.22
C MET A 162 0.28 13.19 0.91
N PHE A 163 -0.97 12.78 0.99
CA PHE A 163 -1.80 12.52 -0.18
C PHE A 163 -2.29 13.81 -0.86
N GLU A 164 -2.56 14.87 -0.10
CA GLU A 164 -2.87 16.19 -0.69
C GLU A 164 -1.72 16.70 -1.58
N ARG A 165 -0.46 16.57 -1.11
CA ARG A 165 0.71 16.94 -1.94
C ARG A 165 0.82 16.10 -3.22
N ALA A 166 0.36 14.86 -3.19
CA ALA A 166 0.31 13.96 -4.35
C ALA A 166 -0.98 14.13 -5.19
N GLY A 167 -1.73 15.22 -5.03
CA GLY A 167 -2.90 15.54 -5.85
C GLY A 167 -4.17 14.75 -5.51
N PHE A 168 -4.22 14.08 -4.37
CA PHE A 168 -5.45 13.45 -3.90
C PHE A 168 -6.35 14.46 -3.18
N ALA A 169 -7.65 14.33 -3.36
CA ALA A 169 -8.67 15.09 -2.64
C ALA A 169 -9.46 14.17 -1.69
N LYS A 170 -9.88 14.69 -0.54
CA LYS A 170 -10.82 13.99 0.34
C LYS A 170 -12.18 13.87 -0.35
N VAL A 171 -12.73 12.66 -0.40
CA VAL A 171 -14.03 12.37 -1.04
C VAL A 171 -15.06 11.80 -0.07
N ALA A 172 -14.62 11.22 1.06
CA ALA A 172 -15.54 10.74 2.11
C ALA A 172 -14.88 10.67 3.48
N ASP A 173 -15.69 10.65 4.53
CA ASP A 173 -15.32 10.24 5.87
C ASP A 173 -15.44 8.71 6.02
N THR A 174 -14.84 8.17 7.08
CA THR A 174 -14.94 6.75 7.42
C THR A 174 -15.27 6.56 8.89
N ASP A 175 -15.79 5.40 9.27
CA ASP A 175 -15.94 4.98 10.67
C ASP A 175 -14.68 4.27 11.21
N SER A 176 -13.54 4.43 10.53
CA SER A 176 -12.27 3.83 10.91
C SER A 176 -11.38 4.84 11.62
N VAL A 177 -10.80 4.43 12.74
CA VAL A 177 -9.86 5.23 13.54
C VAL A 177 -8.53 4.50 13.65
N SER A 178 -7.43 5.21 13.58
CA SER A 178 -6.09 4.66 13.77
C SER A 178 -5.17 5.70 14.42
N GLY A 179 -4.39 5.27 15.42
CA GLY A 179 -3.51 6.17 16.16
C GLY A 179 -4.22 7.35 16.83
N GLY A 180 -5.52 7.21 17.17
CA GLY A 180 -6.33 8.27 17.77
C GLY A 180 -6.98 9.22 16.76
N PHE A 181 -6.73 9.06 15.46
CA PHE A 181 -7.25 9.94 14.41
C PHE A 181 -8.19 9.20 13.45
N PRO A 182 -9.22 9.88 12.91
CA PRO A 182 -10.09 9.28 11.92
C PRO A 182 -9.31 9.01 10.62
N ARG A 183 -9.64 7.90 9.96
CA ARG A 183 -9.28 7.70 8.55
C ARG A 183 -10.29 8.37 7.66
N ILE A 184 -9.82 8.85 6.52
CA ILE A 184 -10.65 9.44 5.47
C ILE A 184 -10.40 8.73 4.15
N VAL A 185 -11.36 8.80 3.24
CA VAL A 185 -11.14 8.37 1.86
C VAL A 185 -10.58 9.54 1.07
N MET A 186 -9.41 9.35 0.49
CA MET A 186 -8.80 10.28 -0.44
C MET A 186 -8.71 9.64 -1.81
N ARG A 187 -9.03 10.39 -2.87
CA ARG A 187 -9.06 9.91 -4.25
C ARG A 187 -8.29 10.86 -5.17
N ARG A 188 -7.57 10.26 -6.12
CA ARG A 188 -7.01 10.95 -7.29
C ARG A 188 -7.59 10.31 -8.54
N MET A 189 -8.29 11.11 -9.37
CA MET A 189 -8.76 10.68 -10.68
C MET A 189 -7.57 10.53 -11.62
N LEU A 190 -7.65 9.56 -12.53
CA LEU A 190 -6.63 9.29 -13.53
C LEU A 190 -7.24 9.53 -14.92
N ASP A 191 -6.54 10.35 -15.69
CA ASP A 191 -6.91 10.63 -17.09
C ASP A 191 -6.35 9.53 -18.01
#